data_82988f0759da3586737180a87610a4bf
#
_entry.id   82988f0759da3586737180a87610a4bf
#
_cell.length_a   1.000
_cell.length_b   1.000
_cell.length_c   1.000
_cell.angle_alpha   90.00
_cell.angle_beta   90.00
_cell.angle_gamma   90.00
#
_symmetry.space_group_name_H-M   'P 1'
#
loop_
_entity.id
_entity.type
_entity.pdbx_description
1 polymer ?
#
loop_
_entity_poly.entity_id
_entity_poly.type
_entity_poly.pdbx_seq_one_letter_code
_entity_poly.pdbx_strand_id
1 'polypeptide(L)'
;TLWQRPLVTIKIGGQLKEALLDTGADDTVLEEMSLPGKWKPKMIGGIGGFIKVRQYDQXPLEICGHKAIGTVLIGPTPVNIIGRNLMTQLGCTLNFXXXXXXXXXXXXXXXXXXXXXXXXXXXXXXXXXXXXXCAELEQDGKISKIGPENPYNTPVFAIKKKNSTKWRKLMDLRELNKRTQDFCEVQLGIPHPSGLEKKKSVTVIDVGDAYFSIPLDEDFRKYTAFTIPSXNNETPGLRYQYNVLPQGWKGSPAIFQSSMTKILEPFRXQNPDIVIYQYVDDLYVASDLEIGQHRTKIEELRQXLWXWGFYTPXKKHQKEPPFHWMGYELHPENWTVQPIELX
;
A
#
# COMPACT_ATOMS: atom_id res chain seq x y z
N THR A 1 14.66 10.12 16.47
CA THR A 1 13.28 9.68 16.25
C THR A 1 13.01 9.45 14.79
N LEU A 2 12.07 8.57 14.55
CA LEU A 2 11.74 8.21 13.19
C LEU A 2 10.38 8.76 12.79
N TRP A 3 10.14 9.99 13.16
CA TRP A 3 8.89 10.62 12.79
C TRP A 3 8.82 10.79 11.28
N GLN A 4 7.84 10.18 10.69
CA GLN A 4 7.60 10.33 9.26
C GLN A 4 6.34 11.14 9.06
N ARG A 5 6.42 12.07 8.15
CA ARG A 5 5.29 12.95 7.90
C ARG A 5 4.25 12.25 7.04
N PRO A 6 2.96 12.42 7.36
CA PRO A 6 1.90 11.82 6.55
C PRO A 6 1.68 12.63 5.27
N LEU A 7 2.51 12.35 4.28
CA LEU A 7 2.47 13.05 2.99
C LEU A 7 1.58 12.31 2.01
N VAL A 8 0.78 13.05 1.29
CA VAL A 8 -0.08 12.49 0.25
C VAL A 8 0.12 13.28 -1.03
N THR A 9 -0.20 12.66 -2.15
CA THR A 9 -0.19 13.36 -3.43
C THR A 9 -1.57 13.91 -3.71
N ILE A 10 -1.62 15.18 -4.07
CA ILE A 10 -2.85 15.84 -4.44
C ILE A 10 -2.77 16.31 -5.88
N LYS A 11 -3.92 16.40 -6.51
CA LYS A 11 -4.01 16.99 -7.85
C LYS A 11 -4.92 18.19 -7.77
N ILE A 12 -4.38 19.35 -8.12
CA ILE A 12 -5.10 20.60 -8.05
C ILE A 12 -4.68 21.49 -9.21
N GLY A 13 -5.64 22.06 -9.90
CA GLY A 13 -5.34 22.92 -11.03
C GLY A 13 -4.54 22.22 -12.11
N GLY A 14 -4.72 20.91 -12.27
CA GLY A 14 -3.98 20.15 -13.25
C GLY A 14 -2.56 19.80 -12.84
N GLN A 15 -2.14 20.14 -11.63
CA GLN A 15 -0.79 19.88 -11.16
C GLN A 15 -0.80 18.87 -10.02
N LEU A 16 0.27 18.06 -9.97
CA LEU A 16 0.47 17.12 -8.87
C LEU A 16 1.40 17.74 -7.85
N LYS A 17 1.01 17.69 -6.58
CA LYS A 17 1.82 18.23 -5.50
C LYS A 17 1.77 17.28 -4.32
N GLU A 18 2.80 17.35 -3.48
CA GLU A 18 2.78 16.66 -2.20
C GLU A 18 2.28 17.58 -1.12
N ALA A 19 1.48 17.05 -0.23
CA ALA A 19 0.94 17.83 0.88
C ALA A 19 0.91 17.00 2.14
N LEU A 20 0.98 17.68 3.26
CA LEU A 20 0.96 17.07 4.58
C LEU A 20 -0.46 17.04 5.10
N LEU A 21 -0.91 15.88 5.55
CA LEU A 21 -2.19 15.79 6.25
C LEU A 21 -1.99 16.29 7.67
N ASP A 22 -2.60 17.40 8.00
CA ASP A 22 -2.36 18.05 9.28
C ASP A 22 -3.66 18.20 10.06
N THR A 23 -3.89 17.31 11.02
CA THR A 23 -5.11 17.36 11.81
C THR A 23 -5.15 18.55 12.76
N GLY A 24 -4.02 19.22 12.96
CA GLY A 24 -3.97 20.42 13.77
C GLY A 24 -4.31 21.68 13.01
N ALA A 25 -4.52 21.60 11.71
CA ALA A 25 -4.84 22.77 10.90
C ALA A 25 -6.31 22.78 10.52
N ASP A 26 -6.95 23.93 10.73
CA ASP A 26 -8.33 24.10 10.28
C ASP A 26 -8.42 24.17 8.77
N ASP A 27 -7.46 24.85 8.15
CA ASP A 27 -7.51 25.23 6.74
C ASP A 27 -6.47 24.49 5.92
N THR A 28 -6.73 24.44 4.63
CA THR A 28 -5.81 23.88 3.64
C THR A 28 -5.03 25.04 3.04
N VAL A 29 -3.70 24.98 3.14
CA VAL A 29 -2.82 26.05 2.67
C VAL A 29 -1.75 25.45 1.77
N LEU A 30 -1.69 25.97 0.55
CA LEU A 30 -0.72 25.48 -0.43
C LEU A 30 0.23 26.59 -0.84
N GLU A 31 1.43 26.20 -1.19
CA GLU A 31 2.42 27.17 -1.64
C GLU A 31 2.01 27.81 -2.96
N GLU A 32 2.66 28.90 -3.27
CA GLU A 32 2.27 29.74 -4.38
C GLU A 32 2.07 28.97 -5.67
N MET A 33 0.91 29.14 -6.27
CA MET A 33 0.59 28.54 -7.55
C MET A 33 -0.54 29.33 -8.19
N SER A 34 -0.72 29.12 -9.47
CA SER A 34 -1.78 29.79 -10.21
C SER A 34 -3.01 28.89 -10.28
N LEU A 35 -4.15 29.43 -9.83
CA LEU A 35 -5.42 28.70 -9.88
C LEU A 35 -6.45 29.55 -10.59
N PRO A 36 -7.35 28.92 -11.34
CA PRO A 36 -8.42 29.67 -11.98
C PRO A 36 -9.47 30.10 -10.98
N GLY A 37 -10.22 31.13 -11.34
CA GLY A 37 -11.36 31.53 -10.55
C GLY A 37 -11.09 32.75 -9.69
N LYS A 38 -12.14 33.16 -9.00
CA LYS A 38 -12.07 34.34 -8.14
C LYS A 38 -11.48 33.98 -6.80
N TRP A 39 -10.81 34.95 -6.21
CA TRP A 39 -10.25 34.79 -4.89
C TRP A 39 -10.38 36.10 -4.11
N LYS A 40 -10.23 36.00 -2.81
CA LYS A 40 -10.24 37.18 -1.95
C LYS A 40 -9.04 37.08 -0.99
N PRO A 41 -8.50 38.23 -0.60
CA PRO A 41 -7.37 38.22 0.32
C PRO A 41 -7.79 37.79 1.71
N LYS A 42 -6.87 37.13 2.41
CA LYS A 42 -7.10 36.72 3.77
C LYS A 42 -5.77 36.70 4.51
N MET A 43 -5.82 36.97 5.80
CA MET A 43 -4.65 36.85 6.67
C MET A 43 -4.86 35.62 7.55
N ILE A 44 -3.87 34.74 7.58
CA ILE A 44 -3.92 33.59 8.49
C ILE A 44 -2.68 33.63 9.37
N GLY A 45 -2.82 33.12 10.58
CA GLY A 45 -1.75 33.18 11.54
C GLY A 45 -1.43 31.85 12.14
N GLY A 46 -0.18 31.69 12.49
CA GLY A 46 0.33 30.57 13.22
C GLY A 46 1.34 31.04 14.24
N ILE A 47 2.13 30.11 14.73
CA ILE A 47 3.09 30.48 15.77
C ILE A 47 4.10 31.50 15.29
N GLY A 48 4.48 31.44 14.03
CA GLY A 48 5.48 32.33 13.49
C GLY A 48 4.99 33.69 13.01
N GLY A 49 3.70 33.99 13.17
CA GLY A 49 3.14 35.25 12.71
C GLY A 49 2.05 35.07 11.69
N PHE A 50 1.70 36.15 11.01
CA PHE A 50 0.60 36.14 10.03
C PHE A 50 1.16 36.16 8.62
N ILE A 51 0.49 35.47 7.71
CA ILE A 51 0.82 35.56 6.30
C ILE A 51 -0.43 35.93 5.51
N LYS A 52 -0.21 36.57 4.38
CA LYS A 52 -1.30 36.97 3.50
C LYS A 52 -1.47 35.92 2.42
N VAL A 53 -2.70 35.45 2.26
CA VAL A 53 -2.98 34.39 1.31
C VAL A 53 -4.13 34.80 0.42
N ARG A 54 -4.30 34.06 -0.67
CA ARG A 54 -5.46 34.20 -1.56
C ARG A 54 -6.42 33.05 -1.25
N GLN A 55 -7.65 33.40 -0.92
CA GLN A 55 -8.66 32.40 -0.58
C GLN A 55 -9.50 32.07 -1.80
N TYR A 56 -9.41 30.82 -2.27
CA TYR A 56 -10.26 30.29 -3.34
C TYR A 56 -11.32 29.41 -2.71
N ASP A 57 -12.56 29.76 -2.92
CA ASP A 57 -13.66 28.94 -2.40
C ASP A 57 -14.04 27.90 -3.43
N GLN A 58 -14.36 26.74 -2.92
CA GLN A 58 -14.79 25.60 -3.74
C GLN A 58 -13.82 25.26 -4.86
N UNK A 59 -12.53 25.15 -4.59
CA UNK A 59 -11.61 24.73 -5.41
C UNK A 59 -11.73 23.33 -5.51
N PRO A 60 -11.87 22.63 -6.59
CA PRO A 60 -11.85 21.18 -6.68
C PRO A 60 -10.44 20.65 -6.67
N LEU A 61 -10.27 19.55 -5.96
CA LEU A 61 -8.99 18.87 -5.94
C LEU A 61 -9.21 17.39 -5.70
N GLU A 62 -8.16 16.62 -5.94
CA GLU A 62 -8.22 15.17 -5.81
C GLU A 62 -7.10 14.73 -4.87
N ILE A 63 -7.48 13.95 -3.86
CA ILE A 63 -6.53 13.46 -2.85
C ILE A 63 -6.68 11.95 -2.80
N CYS A 64 -5.58 11.23 -3.09
CA CYS A 64 -5.58 9.77 -3.06
C CYS A 64 -6.70 9.20 -3.92
N GLY A 65 -6.95 9.84 -5.06
CA GLY A 65 -8.01 9.38 -5.96
C GLY A 65 -9.41 9.78 -5.57
N HIS A 66 -9.57 10.50 -4.48
CA HIS A 66 -10.88 10.95 -4.01
C HIS A 66 -11.04 12.43 -4.31
N LYS A 67 -12.17 12.77 -4.89
CA LYS A 67 -12.44 14.16 -5.24
C LYS A 67 -13.02 14.90 -4.05
N ALA A 68 -12.56 16.13 -3.87
CA ALA A 68 -13.04 17.00 -2.81
C ALA A 68 -13.20 18.40 -3.37
N ILE A 69 -14.09 19.16 -2.77
CA ILE A 69 -14.31 20.55 -3.15
C ILE A 69 -14.35 21.37 -1.89
N GLY A 70 -13.48 22.35 -1.78
CA GLY A 70 -13.47 23.16 -0.59
C GLY A 70 -12.56 24.36 -0.72
N THR A 71 -12.45 25.09 0.36
CA THR A 71 -11.64 26.30 0.39
C THR A 71 -10.16 25.95 0.43
N VAL A 72 -9.41 26.58 -0.45
CA VAL A 72 -7.97 26.41 -0.54
C VAL A 72 -7.33 27.78 -0.44
N LEU A 73 -6.33 27.92 0.42
CA LEU A 73 -5.59 29.16 0.63
C LEU A 73 -4.23 29.01 -0.04
N ILE A 74 -3.86 30.01 -0.84
CA ILE A 74 -2.60 30.00 -1.58
C ILE A 74 -1.72 31.13 -1.07
N GLY A 75 -0.51 30.80 -0.65
CA GLY A 75 0.39 31.83 -0.14
C GLY A 75 1.74 31.27 0.27
N PRO A 76 2.53 32.09 0.94
CA PRO A 76 3.92 31.71 1.27
C PRO A 76 4.01 30.78 2.48
N THR A 77 3.51 29.57 2.33
CA THR A 77 3.64 28.56 3.36
C THR A 77 4.90 27.72 3.08
N PRO A 78 5.61 27.29 4.12
CA PRO A 78 6.78 26.47 3.90
C PRO A 78 6.46 25.04 3.49
N VAL A 79 5.21 24.62 3.68
CA VAL A 79 4.82 23.25 3.33
C VAL A 79 3.35 23.26 2.94
N ASN A 80 3.01 22.43 1.95
CA ASN A 80 1.61 22.26 1.58
C ASN A 80 0.88 21.48 2.68
N ILE A 81 -0.24 21.99 3.12
CA ILE A 81 -0.99 21.44 4.24
C ILE A 81 -2.43 21.18 3.82
N ILE A 82 -2.89 19.97 4.02
CA ILE A 82 -4.31 19.63 3.90
C ILE A 82 -4.89 19.67 5.30
N GLY A 83 -5.81 20.58 5.53
CA GLY A 83 -6.42 20.75 6.84
C GLY A 83 -7.70 19.97 7.00
N ARG A 84 -8.32 20.18 8.16
CA ARG A 84 -9.52 19.42 8.48
C ARG A 84 -10.70 19.71 7.57
N ASN A 85 -10.72 20.91 6.97
CA ASN A 85 -11.82 21.24 6.08
C ASN A 85 -11.95 20.28 4.90
N LEU A 86 -10.85 19.73 4.43
CA LEU A 86 -10.88 18.75 3.34
C LEU A 86 -10.80 17.33 3.87
N MET A 87 -10.10 17.11 4.98
CA MET A 87 -10.02 15.75 5.53
C MET A 87 -11.38 15.20 5.90
N THR A 88 -12.29 16.06 6.37
CA THR A 88 -13.64 15.58 6.70
C THR A 88 -14.37 15.09 5.47
N GLN A 89 -14.17 15.74 4.34
CA GLN A 89 -14.80 15.29 3.11
C GLN A 89 -14.27 13.93 2.64
N LEU A 90 -13.02 13.66 2.96
CA LEU A 90 -12.40 12.39 2.57
C LEU A 90 -12.77 11.24 3.51
N GLY A 91 -13.40 11.54 4.61
CA GLY A 91 -13.70 10.53 5.61
C GLY A 91 -12.46 10.02 6.32
N CYS A 92 -11.48 10.87 6.50
CA CYS A 92 -10.26 10.49 7.20
C CYS A 92 -10.54 10.18 8.66
N THR A 93 -9.86 9.16 9.17
CA THR A 93 -9.98 8.79 10.58
C THR A 93 -8.59 8.71 11.21
N LEU A 94 -8.55 8.91 12.51
CA LEU A 94 -7.36 8.67 13.31
C LEU A 94 -7.53 7.32 14.01
N ASN A 95 -6.55 6.45 13.85
CA ASN A 95 -6.67 5.10 14.39
C ASN A 95 -5.51 4.83 15.34
N PHE A 96 -5.86 4.58 16.57
CA PHE A 96 -4.87 4.42 17.65
C PHE A 96 -4.58 2.96 17.96
N UNK A 97 -5.18 1.93 17.24
CA UNK A 97 -5.13 0.55 17.47
C UNK A 97 -3.77 0.10 17.07
N UNK A 98 -3.30 -0.17 17.89
CA UNK A 98 -2.11 -0.70 17.67
C UNK A 98 -2.18 -1.88 16.93
N UNK A 99 -2.84 -2.12 16.73
CA UNK A 99 -3.01 -3.23 16.10
C UNK A 99 -2.35 -3.37 14.91
N UNK A 100 -1.64 -3.71 15.18
CA UNK A 100 -1.05 -4.13 14.21
C UNK A 100 -1.80 -4.27 13.00
N UNK A 101 -1.58 -4.31 12.55
CA UNK A 101 -1.93 -4.66 11.41
C UNK A 101 -3.33 -4.85 11.15
N UNK A 102 -3.67 -4.80 11.91
CA UNK A 102 -4.85 -5.14 11.64
C UNK A 102 -5.55 -4.09 11.09
N UNK A 103 -5.04 -3.54 10.72
CA UNK A 103 -5.65 -2.64 10.18
C UNK A 103 -7.01 -2.92 9.98
N UNK A 104 -7.41 -2.72 10.72
CA UNK A 104 -8.59 -2.88 10.62
C UNK A 104 -9.13 -2.60 9.38
N UNK A 105 -9.01 -3.03 8.94
CA UNK A 105 -9.63 -2.93 7.89
C UNK A 105 -10.99 -2.87 8.13
N UNK A 106 -11.20 -2.21 8.63
CA UNK A 106 -12.40 -2.10 8.78
C UNK A 106 -13.03 -2.17 7.53
N UNK A 107 -12.97 -2.77 7.23
CA UNK A 107 -13.49 -3.06 6.06
C UNK A 107 -14.87 -2.99 6.11
N UNK A 108 -15.12 -2.26 6.00
CA UNK A 108 -16.43 -2.12 6.01
C UNK A 108 -17.02 -2.81 4.91
N UNK A 109 -17.19 -3.66 5.23
CA UNK A 109 -17.89 -4.42 4.32
C UNK A 109 -19.23 -4.01 4.41
N UNK A 110 -19.40 -3.40 3.68
CA UNK A 110 -20.75 -2.91 3.58
C UNK A 110 -21.63 -4.07 3.64
N UNK A 111 -22.37 -4.04 4.06
CA UNK A 111 -23.36 -5.04 4.15
C UNK A 111 -23.07 -6.19 3.31
N UNK A 112 -22.93 -6.80 3.88
CA UNK A 112 -22.64 -7.93 3.22
C UNK A 112 -23.76 -8.55 2.48
N UNK A 113 -23.89 -8.14 1.66
CA UNK A 113 -24.79 -8.87 0.85
C UNK A 113 -24.08 -10.13 0.52
N UNK A 114 -24.60 -10.92 0.64
CA UNK A 114 -24.13 -12.17 0.38
C UNK A 114 -23.56 -12.20 -0.98
N UNK A 115 -22.66 -12.34 -1.10
CA UNK A 115 -22.01 -12.39 -2.30
C UNK A 115 -21.84 -13.83 -2.63
N UNK A 116 -22.58 -14.25 -2.99
CA UNK A 116 -22.55 -15.58 -3.37
C UNK A 116 -22.29 -15.65 -4.82
N UNK A 117 -21.32 -15.63 -5.10
CA UNK A 117 -20.92 -15.68 -6.45
C UNK A 117 -20.79 -17.14 -6.76
N UNK A 118 -21.23 -17.39 -7.72
CA UNK A 118 -21.23 -18.77 -8.13
C UNK A 118 -19.85 -19.12 -8.59
N UNK A 119 -19.58 -20.19 -8.35
CA UNK A 119 -18.31 -20.67 -8.75
C UNK A 119 -18.46 -21.13 -10.16
N UNK A 120 -17.59 -20.92 -10.86
CA UNK A 120 -17.58 -21.34 -12.22
C UNK A 120 -17.29 -22.83 -12.21
N UNK A 121 -17.71 -23.37 -13.10
CA UNK A 121 -17.52 -24.76 -13.26
C UNK A 121 -16.06 -24.93 -13.69
N UNK A 122 -15.43 -25.55 -13.10
CA UNK A 122 -14.04 -25.77 -13.32
C UNK A 122 -13.90 -27.13 -13.90
N UNK A 123 -13.06 -27.21 -14.68
CA UNK A 123 -12.76 -28.46 -15.33
C UNK A 123 -12.02 -29.34 -14.34
N UNK A 124 -11.98 -30.50 -14.64
CA UNK A 124 -11.37 -31.52 -13.84
C UNK A 124 -9.91 -31.24 -13.57
N UNK A 125 -9.32 -30.75 -14.49
CA UNK A 125 -7.92 -30.41 -14.36
C UNK A 125 -7.70 -29.21 -13.53
N UNK A 126 -8.46 -28.44 -13.63
CA UNK A 126 -8.40 -27.24 -12.87
C UNK A 126 -8.72 -27.45 -11.42
N UNK A 127 -9.52 -28.29 -11.18
CA UNK A 127 -9.88 -28.67 -9.83
C UNK A 127 -8.74 -29.31 -9.11
N UNK A 128 -8.07 -29.97 -9.76
CA UNK A 128 -6.92 -30.68 -9.16
C UNK A 128 -5.78 -29.73 -8.89
N UNK A 129 -5.71 -28.84 -9.57
CA UNK A 129 -4.73 -27.80 -9.38
C UNK A 129 -5.10 -26.88 -8.26
N UNK A 130 -6.24 -26.61 -8.18
CA UNK A 130 -6.74 -25.79 -7.15
C UNK A 130 -6.71 -26.48 -5.82
N UNK A 131 -6.92 -27.69 -5.78
CA UNK A 131 -6.82 -28.46 -4.61
C UNK A 131 -5.39 -28.56 -4.10
N UNK A 132 -4.51 -28.60 -4.83
CA UNK A 132 -3.13 -28.67 -4.48
C UNK A 132 -2.59 -27.39 -3.97
N UNK A 133 -3.00 -26.41 -4.48
CA UNK A 133 -2.70 -25.08 -4.04
C UNK A 133 -3.25 -24.80 -2.69
N CYS A 134 -4.39 -25.18 -2.45
CA CYS A 134 -5.04 -24.91 -1.18
C CYS A 134 -4.44 -25.75 -0.06
N ALA A 135 -4.07 -26.97 -0.37
CA ALA A 135 -3.47 -27.80 0.68
C ALA A 135 -2.16 -27.17 1.19
N GLU A 136 -1.39 -26.65 0.30
CA GLU A 136 -0.14 -26.00 0.72
C GLU A 136 -0.41 -24.75 1.54
N LEU A 137 -1.36 -23.92 1.09
CA LEU A 137 -1.71 -22.72 1.83
C LEU A 137 -2.25 -23.06 3.20
N GLU A 138 -3.07 -24.08 3.28
CA GLU A 138 -3.61 -24.50 4.58
C GLU A 138 -2.50 -24.98 5.51
N GLN A 139 -1.56 -25.76 4.97
CA GLN A 139 -0.45 -26.25 5.78
C GLN A 139 0.40 -25.10 6.31
N ASP A 140 0.54 -24.05 5.52
CA ASP A 140 1.29 -22.86 5.93
C ASP A 140 0.48 -21.92 6.83
N GLY A 141 -0.78 -22.26 7.08
CA GLY A 141 -1.62 -21.43 7.95
C GLY A 141 -2.20 -20.21 7.28
N LYS A 142 -2.06 -20.10 5.97
CA LYS A 142 -2.53 -18.92 5.26
C LYS A 142 -4.01 -18.94 4.96
N ILE A 143 -4.60 -20.12 4.91
CA ILE A 143 -6.04 -20.29 4.81
C ILE A 143 -6.48 -21.36 5.81
N SER A 144 -7.75 -21.35 6.14
CA SER A 144 -8.35 -22.34 7.04
C SER A 144 -9.64 -22.85 6.47
N LYS A 145 -9.92 -24.12 6.74
CA LYS A 145 -11.22 -24.68 6.37
C LYS A 145 -12.32 -24.06 7.22
N ILE A 146 -13.46 -23.84 6.63
CA ILE A 146 -14.61 -23.28 7.32
C ILE A 146 -15.82 -24.16 7.07
N GLY A 147 -16.81 -24.00 7.94
CA GLY A 147 -18.03 -24.76 7.83
C GLY A 147 -19.01 -24.15 6.83
N PRO A 148 -20.17 -24.81 6.71
CA PRO A 148 -21.16 -24.38 5.73
C PRO A 148 -21.98 -23.17 6.16
N GLU A 149 -21.83 -22.73 7.40
CA GLU A 149 -22.64 -21.63 7.91
C GLU A 149 -22.23 -20.26 7.36
N ASN A 150 -21.04 -20.15 6.79
CA ASN A 150 -20.60 -18.88 6.22
C ASN A 150 -21.32 -18.64 4.90
N PRO A 151 -22.06 -17.52 4.78
CA PRO A 151 -22.86 -17.28 3.57
C PRO A 151 -22.09 -16.66 2.41
N TYR A 152 -20.82 -16.30 2.61
CA TYR A 152 -20.07 -15.57 1.59
C TYR A 152 -19.30 -16.54 0.71
N ASN A 153 -19.07 -16.12 -0.54
CA ASN A 153 -18.29 -16.93 -1.47
C ASN A 153 -17.69 -16.04 -2.55
N THR A 154 -16.41 -16.27 -2.79
CA THR A 154 -15.65 -15.58 -3.85
C THR A 154 -15.31 -16.60 -4.93
N PRO A 155 -15.54 -16.29 -6.20
CA PRO A 155 -15.18 -17.22 -7.27
C PRO A 155 -13.67 -17.45 -7.35
N VAL A 156 -13.28 -18.66 -7.67
CA VAL A 156 -11.90 -19.07 -7.79
C VAL A 156 -11.69 -19.69 -9.17
N PHE A 157 -10.61 -19.29 -9.82
CA PHE A 157 -10.24 -19.81 -11.12
C PHE A 157 -8.84 -20.38 -11.08
N ALA A 158 -8.59 -21.37 -11.91
CA ALA A 158 -7.25 -21.87 -12.15
C ALA A 158 -6.80 -21.36 -13.52
N ILE A 159 -5.66 -20.72 -13.54
CA ILE A 159 -5.11 -20.22 -14.81
C ILE A 159 -3.66 -20.69 -14.95
N LYS A 160 -3.24 -20.88 -16.19
CA LYS A 160 -1.85 -21.22 -16.45
C LYS A 160 -1.01 -19.98 -16.49
N LYS A 161 0.18 -20.07 -15.92
CA LYS A 161 1.15 -19.01 -16.07
C LYS A 161 1.61 -18.94 -17.52
N LYS A 162 1.85 -17.72 -17.98
CA LYS A 162 2.30 -17.52 -19.35
C LYS A 162 3.65 -18.23 -19.58
N ASN A 163 3.70 -18.97 -20.68
CA ASN A 163 4.89 -19.72 -21.05
C ASN A 163 5.30 -20.76 -20.02
N SER A 164 4.32 -21.37 -19.34
CA SER A 164 4.60 -22.34 -18.31
C SER A 164 3.51 -23.38 -18.30
N THR A 165 3.86 -24.58 -17.80
CA THR A 165 2.87 -25.63 -17.58
C THR A 165 2.26 -25.55 -16.19
N LYS A 166 2.76 -24.63 -15.37
CA LYS A 166 2.26 -24.53 -13.99
C LYS A 166 0.94 -23.76 -13.95
N TRP A 167 0.05 -24.26 -13.12
CA TRP A 167 -1.22 -23.60 -12.86
C TRP A 167 -1.13 -22.76 -11.60
N ARG A 168 -1.91 -21.71 -11.55
CA ARG A 168 -2.01 -20.95 -10.31
C ARG A 168 -3.47 -20.61 -10.03
N LYS A 169 -3.76 -20.44 -8.74
CA LYS A 169 -5.09 -20.10 -8.27
C LYS A 169 -5.28 -18.59 -8.37
N LEU A 170 -6.41 -18.19 -8.93
CA LEU A 170 -6.77 -16.79 -9.02
C LEU A 170 -8.13 -16.60 -8.37
N MET A 171 -8.21 -15.67 -7.43
CA MET A 171 -9.47 -15.32 -6.79
C MET A 171 -10.02 -14.06 -7.43
N ASP A 172 -11.30 -14.09 -7.75
CA ASP A 172 -11.98 -12.94 -8.31
C ASP A 172 -12.57 -12.12 -7.17
N LEU A 173 -11.80 -11.15 -6.68
CA LEU A 173 -12.18 -10.35 -5.53
C LEU A 173 -12.89 -9.06 -5.92
N ARG A 174 -13.36 -8.97 -7.17
CA ARG A 174 -13.99 -7.71 -7.61
C ARG A 174 -15.20 -7.34 -6.76
N GLU A 175 -16.05 -8.31 -6.41
CA GLU A 175 -17.22 -8.00 -5.60
C GLU A 175 -16.84 -7.61 -4.18
N LEU A 176 -15.86 -8.30 -3.60
CA LEU A 176 -15.40 -7.93 -2.28
C LEU A 176 -14.78 -6.52 -2.32
N ASN A 177 -14.01 -6.24 -3.35
CA ASN A 177 -13.38 -4.91 -3.46
C ASN A 177 -14.41 -3.80 -3.56
N LYS A 178 -15.51 -4.05 -4.29
CA LYS A 178 -16.58 -3.05 -4.37
C LYS A 178 -17.18 -2.75 -3.01
N ARG A 179 -17.21 -3.73 -2.12
CA ARG A 179 -17.83 -3.58 -0.81
C ARG A 179 -16.85 -3.22 0.28
N THR A 180 -15.58 -3.05 -0.08
CA THR A 180 -14.55 -2.67 0.87
C THR A 180 -14.36 -1.17 0.85
N GLN A 181 -14.18 -0.57 2.02
CA GLN A 181 -13.90 0.87 2.10
C GLN A 181 -12.64 1.21 1.31
N ASP A 182 -12.56 2.46 0.87
CA ASP A 182 -11.36 2.91 0.19
C ASP A 182 -10.25 3.16 1.18
N PHE A 183 -9.03 2.87 0.75
CA PHE A 183 -7.84 3.11 1.55
C PHE A 183 -7.03 4.21 0.89
N CYS A 184 -6.70 5.23 1.66
CA CYS A 184 -5.80 6.28 1.19
C CYS A 184 -4.39 5.89 1.63
N GLU A 185 -3.56 5.54 0.68
CA GLU A 185 -2.20 5.10 0.98
C GLU A 185 -1.34 6.33 1.21
N VAL A 186 -0.93 6.50 2.46
CA VAL A 186 -0.02 7.57 2.83
C VAL A 186 1.39 7.02 2.74
N GLN A 187 2.21 7.64 1.89
CA GLN A 187 3.58 7.20 1.70
C GLN A 187 4.47 7.92 2.70
N LEU A 188 4.65 7.29 3.85
CA LEU A 188 5.41 7.89 4.93
C LEU A 188 6.90 7.73 4.67
N GLY A 189 7.61 8.86 4.62
CA GLY A 189 9.04 8.83 4.49
C GLY A 189 9.56 8.35 3.15
N ILE A 190 8.72 8.34 2.13
CA ILE A 190 9.15 7.99 0.78
C ILE A 190 9.35 9.29 0.00
N PRO A 191 10.57 9.69 -0.22
CA PRO A 191 10.80 10.94 -0.94
C PRO A 191 10.54 10.77 -2.43
N HIS A 192 10.34 11.88 -3.07
CA HIS A 192 10.34 11.95 -4.51
C HIS A 192 11.67 11.37 -5.03
N PRO A 193 11.73 10.81 -6.26
CA PRO A 193 13.01 10.30 -6.77
C PRO A 193 14.14 11.30 -6.70
N SER A 194 13.87 12.58 -6.90
CA SER A 194 14.91 13.59 -6.79
C SER A 194 15.40 13.75 -5.36
N GLY A 195 14.64 13.27 -4.38
CA GLY A 195 15.05 13.29 -2.98
C GLY A 195 15.90 12.11 -2.57
N LEU A 196 16.09 11.16 -3.46
CA LEU A 196 17.05 10.09 -3.21
C LEU A 196 18.44 10.68 -3.34
N GLU A 197 19.04 10.99 -2.23
CA GLU A 197 20.36 11.59 -2.26
C GLU A 197 21.37 10.63 -2.87
N LYS A 198 22.47 11.21 -3.32
CA LYS A 198 23.51 10.40 -3.92
C LYS A 198 24.15 9.52 -2.87
N LYS A 199 23.73 8.29 -2.79
CA LYS A 199 24.27 7.32 -1.86
C LYS A 199 25.23 6.38 -2.59
N LYS A 200 26.26 5.95 -1.86
CA LYS A 200 27.28 5.10 -2.46
C LYS A 200 26.74 3.72 -2.81
N SER A 201 25.87 3.17 -1.96
CA SER A 201 25.44 1.78 -2.10
C SER A 201 23.93 1.71 -2.03
N VAL A 202 23.34 0.94 -2.95
CA VAL A 202 21.90 0.74 -2.98
C VAL A 202 21.63 -0.75 -3.18
N THR A 203 20.71 -1.28 -2.39
CA THR A 203 20.25 -2.65 -2.55
C THR A 203 18.74 -2.66 -2.63
N VAL A 204 18.20 -3.50 -3.52
CA VAL A 204 16.75 -3.66 -3.64
C VAL A 204 16.39 -5.03 -3.08
N ILE A 205 15.48 -5.05 -2.12
CA ILE A 205 15.02 -6.27 -1.48
C ILE A 205 13.58 -6.52 -1.90
N ASP A 206 13.33 -7.70 -2.45
CA ASP A 206 11.99 -8.10 -2.85
C ASP A 206 11.27 -8.67 -1.62
N VAL A 207 10.18 -8.02 -1.23
CA VAL A 207 9.36 -8.48 -0.12
C VAL A 207 7.97 -8.90 -0.60
N GLY A 208 7.87 -9.34 -1.85
CA GLY A 208 6.58 -9.65 -2.44
C GLY A 208 5.85 -10.78 -1.75
N ASP A 209 6.56 -11.74 -1.19
CA ASP A 209 5.90 -12.84 -0.48
C ASP A 209 5.36 -12.43 0.88
N ALA A 210 5.69 -11.22 1.34
CA ALA A 210 5.28 -10.78 2.67
C ALA A 210 3.78 -10.57 2.80
N TYR A 211 3.08 -10.35 1.68
CA TYR A 211 1.62 -10.26 1.74
C TYR A 211 1.02 -11.47 2.43
N PHE A 212 1.57 -12.64 2.14
CA PHE A 212 1.03 -13.89 2.71
C PHE A 212 1.49 -14.12 4.14
N SER A 213 2.20 -13.15 4.73
CA SER A 213 2.65 -13.24 6.11
C SER A 213 1.92 -12.25 7.02
N ILE A 214 1.24 -11.26 6.46
CA ILE A 214 0.54 -10.27 7.25
C ILE A 214 -0.84 -10.81 7.62
N PRO A 215 -1.16 -10.96 8.92
CA PRO A 215 -2.47 -11.49 9.30
C PRO A 215 -3.61 -10.56 8.90
N LEU A 216 -4.70 -11.15 8.46
CA LEU A 216 -5.93 -10.43 8.17
C LEU A 216 -6.75 -10.37 9.45
N ASP A 217 -7.39 -9.23 9.67
CA ASP A 217 -8.27 -9.05 10.83
C ASP A 217 -9.28 -10.21 10.91
N GLU A 218 -9.38 -10.81 12.10
CA GLU A 218 -10.20 -12.00 12.26
C GLU A 218 -11.66 -11.77 11.86
N ASP A 219 -12.19 -10.60 12.21
CA ASP A 219 -13.60 -10.32 11.90
C ASP A 219 -13.84 -10.13 10.41
N PHE A 220 -12.80 -9.87 9.64
CA PHE A 220 -12.93 -9.68 8.21
C PHE A 220 -12.76 -10.97 7.42
N ARG A 221 -12.15 -11.98 8.03
CA ARG A 221 -11.77 -13.20 7.29
C ARG A 221 -12.96 -13.90 6.63
N LYS A 222 -14.13 -13.83 7.26
CA LYS A 222 -15.31 -14.50 6.74
C LYS A 222 -15.70 -14.00 5.34
N TYR A 223 -15.34 -12.76 5.02
CA TYR A 223 -15.68 -12.19 3.71
C TYR A 223 -14.78 -12.70 2.60
N THR A 224 -13.68 -13.37 2.94
CA THR A 224 -12.77 -13.92 1.94
C THR A 224 -13.07 -15.37 1.62
N ALA A 225 -14.21 -15.87 2.07
CA ALA A 225 -14.56 -17.28 1.89
C ALA A 225 -14.63 -17.66 0.42
N PHE A 226 -14.14 -18.85 0.11
CA PHE A 226 -14.20 -19.37 -1.25
C PHE A 226 -14.39 -20.87 -1.20
N THR A 227 -14.73 -21.44 -2.35
CA THR A 227 -15.07 -22.84 -2.47
C THR A 227 -14.25 -23.50 -3.57
N ILE A 228 -13.67 -24.64 -3.28
CA ILE A 228 -13.06 -25.48 -4.30
C ILE A 228 -14.09 -26.59 -4.60
N PRO A 229 -14.67 -26.63 -5.80
CA PRO A 229 -15.70 -27.63 -6.12
C PRO A 229 -15.10 -29.04 -6.14
N SER A 230 -16.02 -29.98 -5.82
CA SER A 230 -15.62 -31.37 -5.98
C SER A 230 -15.63 -31.80 -7.42
N UNK A 231 -14.93 -32.70 -7.47
CA UNK A 231 -14.78 -33.22 -8.79
C UNK A 231 -16.10 -33.73 -9.31
N ASN A 232 -16.74 -33.53 -10.09
CA ASN A 232 -18.00 -33.94 -10.64
C ASN A 232 -19.21 -33.45 -9.85
N ASN A 233 -18.98 -32.60 -8.90
CA ASN A 233 -20.06 -32.08 -8.05
C ASN A 233 -20.81 -33.16 -7.31
N GLU A 234 -20.15 -34.27 -7.05
CA GLU A 234 -20.78 -35.37 -6.34
C GLU A 234 -20.81 -35.19 -4.84
N THR A 235 -19.90 -34.36 -4.32
CA THR A 235 -19.81 -34.07 -2.89
C THR A 235 -19.76 -32.55 -2.71
N PRO A 236 -20.07 -32.08 -1.49
CA PRO A 236 -19.92 -30.66 -1.24
C PRO A 236 -18.47 -30.22 -1.45
N GLY A 237 -18.29 -29.02 -1.99
CA GLY A 237 -16.97 -28.48 -2.17
C GLY A 237 -16.30 -28.17 -0.86
N LEU A 238 -14.97 -28.04 -0.91
CA LEU A 238 -14.20 -27.62 0.26
C LEU A 238 -14.27 -26.11 0.38
N ARG A 239 -14.52 -25.64 1.59
CA ARG A 239 -14.63 -24.22 1.86
C ARG A 239 -13.50 -23.74 2.73
N TYR A 240 -12.96 -22.58 2.38
CA TYR A 240 -11.84 -21.97 3.06
C TYR A 240 -12.07 -20.48 3.25
N GLN A 241 -11.30 -19.90 4.15
CA GLN A 241 -11.20 -18.44 4.25
C GLN A 241 -9.73 -18.07 4.46
N TYR A 242 -9.40 -16.84 4.15
CA TYR A 242 -8.03 -16.36 4.29
C TYR A 242 -7.74 -15.92 5.72
N ASN A 243 -6.55 -16.26 6.19
CA ASN A 243 -6.02 -15.78 7.47
C ASN A 243 -5.02 -14.64 7.29
N VAL A 244 -4.59 -14.41 6.06
CA VAL A 244 -3.60 -13.38 5.73
C VAL A 244 -4.14 -12.53 4.59
N LEU A 245 -3.46 -11.43 4.29
CA LEU A 245 -3.90 -10.52 3.23
C LEU A 245 -3.99 -11.26 1.90
N PRO A 246 -5.17 -11.28 1.28
CA PRO A 246 -5.28 -11.96 -0.01
C PRO A 246 -4.70 -11.13 -1.14
N GLN A 247 -4.06 -11.79 -2.06
CA GLN A 247 -3.57 -11.11 -3.25
C GLN A 247 -4.75 -10.67 -4.12
N GLY A 248 -4.77 -9.41 -4.50
CA GLY A 248 -5.85 -8.86 -5.31
C GLY A 248 -6.93 -8.18 -4.50
N TRP A 249 -6.88 -8.26 -3.17
CA TRP A 249 -7.83 -7.51 -2.36
C TRP A 249 -7.37 -6.06 -2.26
N LYS A 250 -8.34 -5.17 -2.37
CA LYS A 250 -8.12 -3.72 -2.38
C LYS A 250 -7.33 -3.22 -1.18
N GLY A 251 -7.58 -3.83 -0.01
CA GLY A 251 -6.92 -3.37 1.22
C GLY A 251 -5.52 -3.90 1.42
N SER A 252 -5.12 -4.90 0.66
CA SER A 252 -3.83 -5.54 0.93
C SER A 252 -2.63 -4.62 0.75
N PRO A 253 -2.54 -3.83 -0.33
CA PRO A 253 -1.38 -2.95 -0.47
C PRO A 253 -1.27 -1.93 0.65
N ALA A 254 -2.37 -1.31 1.06
CA ALA A 254 -2.31 -0.28 2.09
C ALA A 254 -1.95 -0.88 3.45
N ILE A 255 -2.56 -2.01 3.78
CA ILE A 255 -2.25 -2.66 5.06
C ILE A 255 -0.82 -3.18 5.07
N PHE A 256 -0.37 -3.73 3.94
CA PHE A 256 1.01 -4.19 3.83
C PHE A 256 1.99 -3.03 4.04
N GLN A 257 1.73 -1.89 3.40
CA GLN A 257 2.62 -0.74 3.51
C GLN A 257 2.72 -0.25 4.95
N SER A 258 1.59 -0.09 5.62
CA SER A 258 1.62 0.41 7.00
C SER A 258 2.24 -0.61 7.94
N SER A 259 2.01 -1.90 7.71
CA SER A 259 2.64 -2.94 8.53
C SER A 259 4.14 -2.95 8.35
N MET A 260 4.61 -2.83 7.11
CA MET A 260 6.04 -2.81 6.85
C MET A 260 6.69 -1.59 7.48
N THR A 261 6.02 -0.44 7.44
CA THR A 261 6.54 0.76 8.08
C THR A 261 6.78 0.53 9.57
N LYS A 262 5.82 -0.13 10.23
CA LYS A 262 5.99 -0.42 11.66
C LYS A 262 7.12 -1.41 11.90
N ILE A 263 7.24 -2.42 11.06
CA ILE A 263 8.28 -3.43 11.22
C ILE A 263 9.67 -2.81 11.04
N LEU A 264 9.80 -1.86 10.13
CA LEU A 264 11.09 -1.24 9.85
C LEU A 264 11.48 -0.18 10.87
N GLU A 265 10.55 0.25 11.71
CA GLU A 265 10.79 1.38 12.59
C GLU A 265 12.01 1.18 13.51
N PRO A 266 12.19 0.03 14.18
CA PRO A 266 13.37 -0.13 15.03
C PRO A 266 14.67 -0.05 14.24
N PHE A 267 14.70 -0.61 13.05
CA PHE A 267 15.92 -0.54 12.23
C PHE A 267 16.20 0.89 11.79
N ARG A 268 15.20 1.62 11.44
CA ARG A 268 15.42 3.00 11.07
C ARG A 268 15.97 3.83 12.22
N UNK A 269 15.51 3.53 13.18
CA UNK A 269 15.94 4.15 14.37
C UNK A 269 17.30 3.85 14.77
N GLN A 270 17.74 2.77 14.56
CA GLN A 270 19.13 2.44 14.88
C GLN A 270 20.09 2.89 13.79
N ASN A 271 19.61 3.14 12.64
CA ASN A 271 20.44 3.46 11.48
C ASN A 271 19.89 4.69 10.77
N PRO A 272 19.97 5.87 11.40
CA PRO A 272 19.33 7.05 10.81
C PRO A 272 19.96 7.52 9.50
N ASP A 273 21.17 7.08 9.20
CA ASP A 273 21.82 7.47 7.95
C ASP A 273 21.50 6.53 6.80
N ILE A 274 20.78 5.45 7.07
CA ILE A 274 20.37 4.54 6.03
C ILE A 274 18.96 4.91 5.60
N VAL A 275 18.77 5.02 4.29
CA VAL A 275 17.49 5.43 3.72
C VAL A 275 16.80 4.19 3.18
N ILE A 276 15.54 3.99 3.60
CA ILE A 276 14.74 2.87 3.13
C ILE A 276 13.49 3.40 2.49
N TYR A 277 13.28 3.05 1.22
CA TYR A 277 12.09 3.42 0.48
C TYR A 277 11.22 2.18 0.29
N GLN A 278 9.94 2.31 0.63
CA GLN A 278 8.98 1.24 0.45
C GLN A 278 8.19 1.53 -0.82
N TYR A 279 8.27 0.64 -1.78
CA TYR A 279 7.46 0.81 -2.98
C TYR A 279 6.93 -0.53 -3.41
N VAL A 280 5.62 -0.70 -3.28
CA VAL A 280 4.90 -1.91 -3.65
C VAL A 280 5.57 -3.13 -3.00
N ASP A 281 6.23 -3.96 -3.80
CA ASP A 281 6.83 -5.21 -3.33
C ASP A 281 8.32 -5.07 -3.03
N ASP A 282 8.87 -3.86 -3.07
CA ASP A 282 10.30 -3.68 -2.98
C ASP A 282 10.68 -2.72 -1.87
N LEU A 283 11.82 -2.99 -1.25
CA LEU A 283 12.49 -2.07 -0.37
C LEU A 283 13.79 -1.62 -1.04
N TYR A 284 13.96 -0.32 -1.19
CA TYR A 284 15.20 0.26 -1.70
C TYR A 284 15.97 0.77 -0.51
N VAL A 285 17.14 0.16 -0.27
CA VAL A 285 17.96 0.47 0.90
C VAL A 285 19.25 1.13 0.42
N ALA A 286 19.45 2.37 0.80
CA ALA A 286 20.59 3.16 0.32
C ALA A 286 21.40 3.71 1.48
N SER A 287 22.71 3.72 1.32
CA SER A 287 23.60 4.25 2.34
C SER A 287 24.88 4.76 1.72
N ASP A 288 25.63 5.54 2.50
CA ASP A 288 26.97 5.98 2.11
C ASP A 288 28.06 5.12 2.69
N LEU A 289 27.71 3.96 3.25
CA LEU A 289 28.68 3.04 3.80
C LEU A 289 29.50 2.37 2.71
N GLU A 290 30.70 1.93 3.06
CA GLU A 290 31.48 1.08 2.18
C GLU A 290 30.67 -0.19 1.90
N ILE A 291 30.95 -0.80 0.75
CA ILE A 291 30.11 -1.90 0.29
C ILE A 291 30.04 -3.05 1.30
N GLY A 292 31.13 -3.34 1.97
CA GLY A 292 31.12 -4.41 2.97
C GLY A 292 30.25 -4.08 4.16
N GLN A 293 30.33 -2.84 4.64
CA GLN A 293 29.48 -2.41 5.74
C GLN A 293 28.02 -2.33 5.31
N HIS A 294 27.79 -1.89 4.08
CA HIS A 294 26.44 -1.83 3.55
C HIS A 294 25.83 -3.24 3.52
N ARG A 295 26.57 -4.22 3.03
CA ARG A 295 26.06 -5.59 2.99
C ARG A 295 25.79 -6.15 4.38
N THR A 296 26.60 -5.77 5.37
CA THR A 296 26.34 -6.17 6.75
C THR A 296 25.02 -5.60 7.23
N LYS A 297 24.75 -4.33 6.92
CA LYS A 297 23.48 -3.73 7.31
C LYS A 297 22.30 -4.35 6.57
N ILE A 298 22.51 -4.74 5.33
CA ILE A 298 21.45 -5.44 4.59
C ILE A 298 21.12 -6.76 5.28
N GLU A 299 22.14 -7.49 5.72
CA GLU A 299 21.88 -8.74 6.42
C GLU A 299 21.19 -8.51 7.76
N GLU A 300 21.55 -7.45 8.47
CA GLU A 300 20.85 -7.12 9.71
C GLU A 300 19.37 -6.82 9.42
N LEU A 301 19.10 -6.10 8.34
CA LEU A 301 17.73 -5.80 7.96
C LEU A 301 16.97 -7.07 7.58
N ARG A 302 17.59 -7.94 6.83
CA ARG A 302 16.96 -9.20 6.44
C ARG A 302 16.62 -10.06 7.65
N GLN A 303 17.48 -10.06 8.67
CA GLN A 303 17.18 -10.74 9.93
C GLN A 303 16.02 -10.12 10.69
N UNK A 304 15.99 -8.96 10.63
CA UNK A 304 14.91 -8.26 11.20
C UNK A 304 13.63 -8.64 10.59
N LEU A 305 13.66 -8.74 9.29
CA LEU A 305 12.48 -9.15 8.56
C LEU A 305 12.16 -10.62 8.79
N TRP A 306 13.16 -11.42 8.91
CA TRP A 306 12.97 -12.84 9.20
C TRP A 306 12.27 -13.10 10.54
N UNK A 307 12.61 -12.34 11.23
CA UNK A 307 12.06 -12.45 12.56
C UNK A 307 10.61 -12.22 12.59
N TRP A 308 10.17 -11.52 11.71
CA TRP A 308 8.74 -11.25 11.48
C TRP A 308 8.13 -12.24 10.50
N GLY A 309 8.87 -13.19 10.03
CA GLY A 309 8.36 -14.18 9.14
C GLY A 309 8.52 -13.87 7.66
N PHE A 310 9.29 -12.84 7.31
CA PHE A 310 9.45 -12.45 5.91
C PHE A 310 10.75 -13.01 5.36
N TYR A 311 10.64 -13.91 4.40
CA TYR A 311 11.80 -14.48 3.74
C TYR A 311 12.18 -13.59 2.56
N THR A 312 13.45 -13.14 2.53
CA THR A 312 13.95 -12.26 1.48
C THR A 312 15.12 -12.94 0.80
N PRO A 313 14.80 -13.66 -0.31
CA PRO A 313 15.93 -14.35 -0.96
C PRO A 313 16.92 -13.41 -1.58
N UNK A 314 18.01 -13.79 -1.43
CA UNK A 314 19.11 -13.09 -1.90
C UNK A 314 19.21 -12.96 -3.36
N LYS A 315 18.67 -13.93 -4.03
CA LYS A 315 18.76 -13.92 -5.48
C LYS A 315 17.98 -12.77 -6.11
N LYS A 316 17.01 -12.25 -5.35
CA LYS A 316 16.16 -11.18 -5.85
C LYS A 316 16.71 -9.80 -5.51
N HIS A 317 17.89 -9.73 -4.92
CA HIS A 317 18.51 -8.44 -4.67
C HIS A 317 18.98 -7.86 -6.00
N GLN A 318 18.56 -6.66 -6.30
CA GLN A 318 19.05 -5.96 -7.48
C GLN A 318 20.33 -5.24 -7.10
N LYS A 319 21.44 -5.68 -7.66
CA LYS A 319 22.75 -5.21 -7.20
C LYS A 319 23.41 -4.21 -8.11
N GLU A 320 22.92 -4.08 -9.34
CA GLU A 320 23.61 -3.24 -10.33
C GLU A 320 22.67 -2.20 -10.90
N PRO A 321 23.15 -0.96 -11.02
CA PRO A 321 22.37 0.07 -11.68
C PRO A 321 22.21 -0.19 -13.18
N PRO A 322 21.25 0.44 -13.82
CA PRO A 322 20.29 1.34 -13.23
C PRO A 322 19.18 0.60 -12.49
N PHE A 323 18.72 1.21 -11.42
CA PHE A 323 17.59 0.68 -10.67
C PHE A 323 16.30 1.31 -11.18
N HIS A 324 15.24 0.53 -11.23
CA HIS A 324 13.95 1.01 -11.72
C HIS A 324 13.01 1.27 -10.56
N TRP A 325 12.44 2.48 -10.55
CA TRP A 325 11.58 2.88 -9.43
C TRP A 325 10.54 3.88 -9.91
N MET A 326 9.26 3.53 -9.72
CA MET A 326 8.13 4.39 -10.04
C MET A 326 8.22 5.00 -11.45
N GLY A 327 8.61 4.17 -12.43
CA GLY A 327 8.72 4.64 -13.79
C GLY A 327 9.99 5.42 -14.10
N TYR A 328 10.94 5.41 -13.19
CA TYR A 328 12.21 6.09 -13.38
C TYR A 328 13.35 5.10 -13.31
N GLU A 329 14.44 5.44 -13.99
CA GLU A 329 15.70 4.72 -13.83
C GLU A 329 16.60 5.51 -12.90
N LEU A 330 17.12 4.83 -11.88
CA LEU A 330 18.00 5.46 -10.90
C LEU A 330 19.43 5.09 -11.21
N HIS A 331 20.29 6.09 -11.30
CA HIS A 331 21.70 5.91 -11.63
C HIS A 331 22.54 6.38 -10.44
N PRO A 332 23.00 5.46 -9.59
CA PRO A 332 23.65 5.88 -8.32
C PRO A 332 24.86 6.78 -8.50
N GLU A 333 25.64 6.58 -9.56
CA GLU A 333 26.83 7.39 -9.74
C GLU A 333 26.50 8.86 -9.91
N ASN A 334 25.42 9.16 -10.59
CA ASN A 334 24.99 10.53 -10.81
C ASN A 334 23.70 10.86 -10.09
N TRP A 335 23.01 9.84 -9.64
CA TRP A 335 21.67 9.98 -9.09
C TRP A 335 20.78 10.84 -9.99
N THR A 336 20.96 10.68 -11.28
CA THR A 336 20.03 11.30 -12.22
C THR A 336 18.78 10.44 -12.26
N VAL A 337 17.64 11.12 -12.28
CA VAL A 337 16.36 10.46 -12.36
C VAL A 337 15.79 10.73 -13.74
N GLN A 338 15.64 9.67 -14.53
CA GLN A 338 15.18 9.80 -15.90
C GLN A 338 13.89 9.01 -16.09
N PRO A 339 12.88 9.61 -16.70
CA PRO A 339 11.65 8.88 -16.97
C PRO A 339 11.93 7.69 -17.88
N ILE A 340 11.28 6.58 -17.58
CA ILE A 340 11.39 5.40 -18.44
C ILE A 340 10.41 5.56 -19.60
N GLU A 341 10.91 5.45 -20.85
CA GLU A 341 10.06 5.48 -22.01
C GLU A 341 9.38 4.14 -22.16
N LEU A 342 8.07 4.21 -22.22
CA LEU A 342 7.27 3.01 -22.42
C LEU A 342 6.94 2.88 -23.88
N UNK A 343 7.37 2.04 -24.30
CA UNK A 343 7.19 1.79 -25.72
C UNK A 343 6.14 1.04 -26.06
#